data_e8c92466704b29aebdb9b41011cfdc6a
#
_entry.id   e8c92466704b29aebdb9b41011cfdc6a
#
_cell.length_a   1.000
_cell.length_b   1.000
_cell.length_c   1.000
_cell.angle_alpha   90.00
_cell.angle_beta   90.00
_cell.angle_gamma   90.00
#
_symmetry.space_group_name_H-M   'P 1'
#
loop_
_entity.id
_entity.type
_entity.pdbx_description
1 polymer ?
#
loop_
_entity_poly.entity_id
_entity_poly.type
_entity_poly.pdbx_seq_one_letter_code
_entity_poly.pdbx_strand_id
1 'polypeptide(L)'
;MSFKIASFNVNSIKMRLPNVLSWLDKNNIDVILMQETKTMDDNFPSLDFKQKRYNVIFNGQKSYNGVAIASKFEINEITRSLPFYNENIDEDNQARFLHVKINDVNIICLYLPNGNPAPGPKYDYKISWMKRLTKYTVRRFIQLIL
;
A
#
# COMPACT_ATOMS: atom_id res chain seq x y z
N MET A 1 -2.12 -0.43 23.18
CA MET A 1 -3.26 0.18 22.45
C MET A 1 -3.68 -0.77 21.34
N SER A 2 -4.97 -1.08 21.24
CA SER A 2 -5.51 -1.86 20.11
C SER A 2 -6.20 -0.89 19.15
N PHE A 3 -6.06 -1.11 17.82
CA PHE A 3 -6.80 -0.37 16.80
C PHE A 3 -7.28 -1.33 15.71
N LYS A 4 -8.38 -0.96 15.06
CA LYS A 4 -9.00 -1.79 14.01
C LYS A 4 -8.37 -1.48 12.67
N ILE A 5 -7.77 -2.50 12.03
CA ILE A 5 -7.21 -2.41 10.68
C ILE A 5 -8.13 -3.15 9.70
N ALA A 6 -8.37 -2.55 8.55
CA ALA A 6 -9.03 -3.18 7.42
C ALA A 6 -8.11 -3.17 6.18
N SER A 7 -8.28 -4.15 5.30
CA SER A 7 -7.67 -4.20 3.98
C SER A 7 -8.74 -4.40 2.93
N PHE A 8 -8.70 -3.59 1.86
CA PHE A 8 -9.74 -3.59 0.83
C PHE A 8 -9.18 -3.23 -0.55
N ASN A 9 -9.31 -4.16 -1.50
CA ASN A 9 -9.08 -3.84 -2.91
C ASN A 9 -10.27 -3.01 -3.42
N VAL A 10 -10.06 -1.72 -3.61
CA VAL A 10 -11.14 -0.77 -3.94
C VAL A 10 -11.49 -0.74 -5.43
N ASN A 11 -10.66 -1.32 -6.29
CA ASN A 11 -10.87 -1.31 -7.74
C ASN A 11 -11.34 0.07 -8.26
N SER A 12 -10.49 1.07 -8.14
CA SER A 12 -10.70 2.51 -8.34
C SER A 12 -11.30 3.24 -7.13
N ILE A 13 -10.44 4.00 -6.45
CA ILE A 13 -10.85 4.79 -5.30
C ILE A 13 -11.89 5.86 -5.69
N LYS A 14 -11.77 6.47 -6.88
CA LYS A 14 -12.74 7.49 -7.34
C LYS A 14 -14.14 6.92 -7.46
N MET A 15 -14.25 5.70 -7.96
CA MET A 15 -15.56 5.04 -8.14
C MET A 15 -16.17 4.54 -6.82
N ARG A 16 -15.32 4.23 -5.85
CA ARG A 16 -15.74 3.59 -4.58
C ARG A 16 -15.69 4.53 -3.38
N LEU A 17 -15.27 5.80 -3.57
CA LEU A 17 -15.06 6.74 -2.49
C LEU A 17 -16.26 6.87 -1.53
N PRO A 18 -17.51 7.08 -2.00
CA PRO A 18 -18.67 7.18 -1.11
C PRO A 18 -18.88 5.90 -0.29
N ASN A 19 -18.69 4.74 -0.93
CA ASN A 19 -18.83 3.44 -0.27
C ASN A 19 -17.77 3.24 0.82
N VAL A 20 -16.50 3.56 0.50
CA VAL A 20 -15.38 3.45 1.43
C VAL A 20 -15.62 4.34 2.64
N LEU A 21 -15.91 5.63 2.43
CA LEU A 21 -16.12 6.58 3.51
C LEU A 21 -17.31 6.21 4.40
N SER A 22 -18.43 5.82 3.80
CA SER A 22 -19.62 5.35 4.54
C SER A 22 -19.31 4.09 5.37
N TRP A 23 -18.55 3.17 4.81
CA TRP A 23 -18.18 1.94 5.51
C TRP A 23 -17.22 2.20 6.68
N LEU A 24 -16.25 3.11 6.50
CA LEU A 24 -15.33 3.52 7.57
C LEU A 24 -16.09 4.11 8.78
N ASP A 25 -17.07 4.99 8.51
CA ASP A 25 -17.90 5.59 9.56
C ASP A 25 -18.71 4.52 10.31
N LYS A 26 -19.38 3.62 9.58
CA LYS A 26 -20.24 2.60 10.17
C LYS A 26 -19.49 1.58 11.04
N ASN A 27 -18.25 1.26 10.68
CA ASN A 27 -17.48 0.20 11.32
C ASN A 27 -16.44 0.72 12.31
N ASN A 28 -16.32 2.04 12.43
CA ASN A 28 -15.33 2.70 13.28
C ASN A 28 -13.92 2.14 13.07
N ILE A 29 -13.49 2.10 11.81
CA ILE A 29 -12.17 1.63 11.41
C ILE A 29 -11.13 2.70 11.73
N ASP A 30 -9.99 2.30 12.27
CA ASP A 30 -8.92 3.21 12.63
C ASP A 30 -7.88 3.34 11.51
N VAL A 31 -7.58 2.25 10.81
CA VAL A 31 -6.64 2.20 9.68
C VAL A 31 -7.23 1.37 8.56
N ILE A 32 -7.19 1.88 7.33
CA ILE A 32 -7.54 1.11 6.13
C ILE A 32 -6.39 1.08 5.13
N LEU A 33 -6.10 -0.12 4.62
CA LEU A 33 -5.15 -0.40 3.56
C LEU A 33 -5.93 -0.62 2.27
N MET A 34 -5.65 0.19 1.24
CA MET A 34 -6.39 0.13 -0.03
C MET A 34 -5.48 -0.28 -1.17
N GLN A 35 -5.93 -1.22 -2.01
CA GLN A 35 -5.25 -1.66 -3.22
C GLN A 35 -6.09 -1.31 -4.45
N GLU A 36 -5.45 -1.23 -5.61
CA GLU A 36 -6.04 -0.83 -6.88
C GLU A 36 -6.74 0.54 -6.81
N THR A 37 -6.06 1.53 -6.27
CA THR A 37 -6.60 2.91 -6.24
C THR A 37 -6.78 3.50 -7.63
N LYS A 38 -5.98 3.06 -8.62
CA LYS A 38 -6.06 3.38 -10.07
C LYS A 38 -6.10 4.87 -10.35
N THR A 39 -5.41 5.66 -9.56
CA THR A 39 -5.32 7.11 -9.70
C THR A 39 -3.91 7.60 -9.44
N MET A 40 -3.50 8.66 -10.13
CA MET A 40 -2.25 9.35 -9.84
C MET A 40 -2.35 10.10 -8.51
N ASP A 41 -1.20 10.38 -7.89
CA ASP A 41 -1.12 11.06 -6.60
C ASP A 41 -1.85 12.41 -6.61
N ASP A 42 -1.67 13.22 -7.63
CA ASP A 42 -2.32 14.55 -7.77
C ASP A 42 -3.85 14.48 -7.81
N ASN A 43 -4.40 13.32 -8.13
CA ASN A 43 -5.84 13.10 -8.28
C ASN A 43 -6.44 12.24 -7.16
N PHE A 44 -5.66 11.91 -6.14
CA PHE A 44 -6.16 11.12 -5.02
C PHE A 44 -7.11 11.98 -4.16
N PRO A 45 -8.28 11.46 -3.73
CA PRO A 45 -9.28 12.24 -3.00
C PRO A 45 -8.89 12.42 -1.52
N SER A 46 -7.73 13.00 -1.27
CA SER A 46 -7.16 13.17 0.08
C SER A 46 -8.00 14.08 0.97
N LEU A 47 -8.67 15.08 0.38
CA LEU A 47 -9.52 16.02 1.13
C LEU A 47 -10.74 15.32 1.74
N ASP A 48 -11.34 14.38 1.03
CA ASP A 48 -12.50 13.62 1.50
C ASP A 48 -12.14 12.77 2.73
N PHE A 49 -10.98 12.13 2.72
CA PHE A 49 -10.45 11.40 3.87
C PHE A 49 -10.13 12.34 5.04
N LYS A 50 -9.54 13.51 4.75
CA LYS A 50 -9.22 14.52 5.77
C LYS A 50 -10.49 15.05 6.46
N GLN A 51 -11.57 15.27 5.74
CA GLN A 51 -12.87 15.66 6.30
C GLN A 51 -13.42 14.60 7.28
N LYS A 52 -13.08 13.34 7.07
CA LYS A 52 -13.38 12.22 7.96
C LYS A 52 -12.33 11.99 9.04
N ARG A 53 -11.39 12.93 9.22
CA ARG A 53 -10.29 12.89 10.21
C ARG A 53 -9.30 11.74 9.99
N TYR A 54 -9.12 11.33 8.74
CA TYR A 54 -8.05 10.39 8.36
C TYR A 54 -6.89 11.15 7.73
N ASN A 55 -5.68 10.88 8.22
CA ASN A 55 -4.44 11.13 7.50
C ASN A 55 -4.32 10.10 6.40
N VAL A 56 -3.85 10.48 5.21
CA VAL A 56 -3.73 9.53 4.11
C VAL A 56 -2.37 9.65 3.42
N ILE A 57 -1.77 8.51 3.16
CA ILE A 57 -0.56 8.34 2.35
C ILE A 57 -0.89 7.40 1.22
N PHE A 58 -0.36 7.69 0.05
CA PHE A 58 -0.63 6.92 -1.15
C PHE A 58 0.61 6.85 -2.06
N ASN A 59 0.61 5.84 -2.90
CA ASN A 59 1.54 5.64 -4.01
C ASN A 59 0.68 5.26 -5.21
N GLY A 60 0.45 6.21 -6.11
CA GLY A 60 -0.52 6.11 -7.19
C GLY A 60 0.09 5.82 -8.54
N GLN A 61 -0.74 5.27 -9.42
CA GLN A 61 -0.40 5.03 -10.83
C GLN A 61 -1.65 5.21 -11.69
N LYS A 62 -1.49 5.80 -12.85
CA LYS A 62 -2.61 6.05 -13.78
C LYS A 62 -3.21 4.72 -14.25
N SER A 63 -4.52 4.58 -14.13
CA SER A 63 -5.34 3.48 -14.66
C SER A 63 -5.10 2.07 -14.06
N TYR A 64 -3.95 1.83 -13.44
CA TYR A 64 -3.56 0.52 -12.90
C TYR A 64 -2.98 0.65 -11.50
N ASN A 65 -2.91 -0.47 -10.77
CA ASN A 65 -2.24 -0.54 -9.47
C ASN A 65 -2.67 0.57 -8.49
N GLY A 66 -1.74 1.05 -7.71
CA GLY A 66 -1.96 2.07 -6.69
C GLY A 66 -2.31 1.46 -5.34
N VAL A 67 -1.61 1.92 -4.31
CA VAL A 67 -1.84 1.54 -2.92
C VAL A 67 -1.97 2.79 -2.06
N ALA A 68 -2.80 2.72 -1.02
CA ALA A 68 -2.98 3.81 -0.08
C ALA A 68 -3.25 3.29 1.33
N ILE A 69 -2.87 4.09 2.32
CA ILE A 69 -3.17 3.86 3.74
C ILE A 69 -3.84 5.11 4.28
N ALA A 70 -5.03 4.96 4.85
CA ALA A 70 -5.68 6.04 5.60
C ALA A 70 -5.76 5.64 7.08
N SER A 71 -5.44 6.59 7.98
CA SER A 71 -5.34 6.37 9.42
C SER A 71 -5.90 7.54 10.20
N LYS A 72 -6.62 7.28 11.30
CA LYS A 72 -6.99 8.28 12.29
C LYS A 72 -5.79 8.76 13.12
N PHE A 73 -4.72 7.97 13.13
CA PHE A 73 -3.48 8.27 13.83
C PHE A 73 -2.45 8.91 12.89
N GLU A 74 -1.42 9.49 13.45
CA GLU A 74 -0.29 10.01 12.69
C GLU A 74 0.44 8.88 11.94
N ILE A 75 0.88 9.19 10.72
CA ILE A 75 1.59 8.24 9.85
C ILE A 75 3.05 8.69 9.74
N ASN A 76 3.96 7.81 10.12
CA ASN A 76 5.39 8.08 10.18
C ASN A 76 6.21 7.08 9.34
N GLU A 77 7.49 7.34 9.15
CA GLU A 77 8.49 6.45 8.49
C GLU A 77 8.01 5.89 7.13
N ILE A 78 7.65 6.78 6.19
CA ILE A 78 7.02 6.38 4.92
C ILE A 78 8.04 5.86 3.91
N THR A 79 7.85 4.64 3.41
CA THR A 79 8.58 4.05 2.28
C THR A 79 7.61 3.63 1.18
N ARG A 80 7.81 4.15 -0.04
CA ARG A 80 6.88 3.97 -1.17
C ARG A 80 7.28 2.91 -2.19
N SER A 81 8.51 2.41 -2.13
CA SER A 81 9.02 1.42 -3.08
C SER A 81 9.88 0.37 -2.40
N LEU A 82 9.90 -0.84 -2.95
CA LEU A 82 10.85 -1.86 -2.54
C LEU A 82 12.24 -1.54 -3.10
N PRO A 83 13.30 -1.58 -2.27
CA PRO A 83 14.67 -1.39 -2.74
C PRO A 83 15.11 -2.46 -3.74
N PHE A 84 16.01 -2.07 -4.64
CA PHE A 84 16.65 -2.95 -5.62
C PHE A 84 17.96 -3.50 -5.05
N TYR A 85 17.97 -4.53 -4.29
CA TYR A 85 19.16 -5.09 -3.64
C TYR A 85 20.15 -5.73 -4.65
N ASN A 86 20.84 -4.93 -5.47
CA ASN A 86 21.78 -5.39 -6.50
C ASN A 86 21.17 -6.32 -7.58
N GLU A 87 19.88 -6.21 -7.83
CA GLU A 87 19.27 -6.84 -8.99
C GLU A 87 19.47 -5.92 -10.20
N ASN A 88 19.80 -6.49 -11.37
CA ASN A 88 19.90 -5.76 -12.64
C ASN A 88 18.51 -5.34 -13.15
N ILE A 89 17.77 -4.64 -12.32
CA ILE A 89 16.45 -4.10 -12.62
C ILE A 89 16.62 -2.59 -12.51
N ASP A 90 16.61 -1.92 -13.64
CA ASP A 90 16.88 -0.49 -13.69
C ASP A 90 15.79 0.34 -13.01
N GLU A 91 14.53 -0.11 -13.03
CA GLU A 91 13.43 0.65 -12.46
C GLU A 91 12.16 -0.20 -12.24
N ASP A 92 11.48 -0.02 -11.11
CA ASP A 92 10.14 -0.57 -10.87
C ASP A 92 9.16 0.56 -10.59
N ASN A 93 8.45 0.99 -11.61
CA ASN A 93 7.48 2.08 -11.54
C ASN A 93 6.07 1.61 -11.15
N GLN A 94 5.91 0.37 -10.71
CA GLN A 94 4.59 -0.15 -10.33
C GLN A 94 4.25 0.20 -8.88
N ALA A 95 3.18 0.93 -8.70
CA ALA A 95 2.67 1.38 -7.41
C ALA A 95 1.98 0.23 -6.65
N ARG A 96 2.78 -0.66 -6.03
CA ARG A 96 2.31 -1.89 -5.37
C ARG A 96 2.71 -2.03 -3.92
N PHE A 97 3.48 -1.06 -3.41
CA PHE A 97 4.08 -1.14 -2.08
C PHE A 97 3.97 0.19 -1.36
N LEU A 98 3.62 0.12 -0.08
CA LEU A 98 3.65 1.26 0.82
C LEU A 98 3.85 0.76 2.24
N HIS A 99 4.95 1.17 2.88
CA HIS A 99 5.26 0.86 4.27
C HIS A 99 5.25 2.14 5.10
N VAL A 100 4.59 2.08 6.24
CA VAL A 100 4.47 3.17 7.21
C VAL A 100 4.58 2.65 8.64
N LYS A 101 4.81 3.56 9.57
CA LYS A 101 4.73 3.29 11.01
C LYS A 101 3.59 4.11 11.63
N ILE A 102 2.72 3.43 12.36
CA ILE A 102 1.58 4.03 13.07
C ILE A 102 1.58 3.50 14.51
N ASN A 103 1.68 4.40 15.51
CA ASN A 103 1.71 4.02 16.93
C ASN A 103 2.72 2.89 17.23
N ASP A 104 3.94 3.02 16.73
CA ASP A 104 5.02 2.02 16.83
C ASP A 104 4.78 0.66 16.14
N VAL A 105 3.67 0.52 15.41
CA VAL A 105 3.39 -0.66 14.58
C VAL A 105 3.81 -0.40 13.15
N ASN A 106 4.63 -1.30 12.59
CA ASN A 106 4.96 -1.28 11.18
C ASN A 106 3.81 -1.90 10.37
N ILE A 107 3.33 -1.16 9.39
CA ILE A 107 2.20 -1.55 8.54
C ILE A 107 2.62 -1.48 7.08
N ILE A 108 2.43 -2.58 6.34
CA ILE A 108 2.77 -2.65 4.92
C ILE A 108 1.50 -2.92 4.11
N CYS A 109 1.14 -2.00 3.24
CA CYS A 109 0.10 -2.18 2.24
C CYS A 109 0.71 -2.74 0.96
N LEU A 110 0.26 -3.92 0.54
CA LEU A 110 0.78 -4.65 -0.60
C LEU A 110 -0.30 -4.89 -1.65
N TYR A 111 0.07 -4.72 -2.92
CA TYR A 111 -0.69 -5.19 -4.07
C TYR A 111 0.17 -6.16 -4.89
N LEU A 112 0.06 -7.45 -4.56
CA LEU A 112 0.87 -8.51 -5.15
C LEU A 112 0.69 -8.58 -6.68
N PRO A 113 1.77 -8.67 -7.48
CA PRO A 113 1.65 -8.88 -8.93
C PRO A 113 0.88 -10.15 -9.27
N ASN A 114 0.05 -10.10 -10.31
CA ASN A 114 -0.73 -11.25 -10.75
C ASN A 114 0.16 -12.43 -11.18
N GLY A 115 1.17 -12.18 -12.03
CA GLY A 115 2.11 -13.21 -12.48
C GLY A 115 1.57 -14.16 -13.54
N ASN A 116 0.38 -13.94 -14.10
CA ASN A 116 -0.18 -14.79 -15.18
C ASN A 116 0.02 -14.14 -16.55
N PRO A 117 0.24 -14.95 -17.63
CA PRO A 117 0.45 -16.40 -17.61
C PRO A 117 1.83 -16.81 -17.07
N ALA A 118 1.92 -18.03 -16.55
CA ALA A 118 3.18 -18.65 -16.15
C ALA A 118 3.47 -19.88 -17.06
N PRO A 119 4.70 -20.05 -17.57
CA PRO A 119 5.84 -19.15 -17.45
C PRO A 119 5.67 -17.88 -18.30
N GLY A 120 6.39 -16.81 -17.95
CA GLY A 120 6.42 -15.58 -18.75
C GLY A 120 6.85 -14.34 -17.98
N PRO A 121 7.00 -13.18 -18.65
CA PRO A 121 7.56 -11.98 -18.03
C PRO A 121 6.80 -11.49 -16.79
N LYS A 122 5.48 -11.66 -16.76
CA LYS A 122 4.67 -11.28 -15.59
C LYS A 122 4.92 -12.18 -14.39
N TYR A 123 5.18 -13.46 -14.65
CA TYR A 123 5.55 -14.42 -13.61
C TYR A 123 6.95 -14.11 -13.05
N ASP A 124 7.91 -13.85 -13.93
CA ASP A 124 9.29 -13.52 -13.57
C ASP A 124 9.33 -12.24 -12.73
N TYR A 125 8.58 -11.21 -13.15
CA TYR A 125 8.40 -9.99 -12.38
C TYR A 125 7.83 -10.26 -10.98
N LYS A 126 6.79 -11.07 -10.87
CA LYS A 126 6.19 -11.45 -9.58
C LYS A 126 7.21 -12.13 -8.66
N ILE A 127 7.98 -13.07 -9.18
CA ILE A 127 8.99 -13.81 -8.40
C ILE A 127 10.10 -12.84 -7.92
N SER A 128 10.60 -11.98 -8.80
CA SER A 128 11.58 -10.94 -8.44
C SER A 128 11.01 -10.01 -7.37
N TRP A 129 9.80 -9.52 -7.55
CA TRP A 129 9.13 -8.65 -6.59
C TRP A 129 8.97 -9.30 -5.20
N MET A 130 8.57 -10.58 -5.15
CA MET A 130 8.46 -11.35 -3.91
C MET A 130 9.83 -11.55 -3.22
N LYS A 131 10.89 -11.82 -3.98
CA LYS A 131 12.26 -11.92 -3.44
C LYS A 131 12.71 -10.60 -2.81
N ARG A 132 12.44 -9.46 -3.47
CA ARG A 132 12.74 -8.12 -2.93
C ARG A 132 11.94 -7.86 -1.65
N LEU A 133 10.66 -8.20 -1.62
CA LEU A 133 9.83 -8.07 -0.41
C LEU A 133 10.38 -8.90 0.75
N THR A 134 10.76 -10.16 0.49
CA THR A 134 11.39 -11.02 1.51
C THR A 134 12.68 -10.41 2.06
N LYS A 135 13.58 -9.94 1.20
CA LYS A 135 14.82 -9.26 1.62
C LYS A 135 14.52 -8.00 2.44
N TYR A 136 13.52 -7.21 2.05
CA TYR A 136 13.11 -6.01 2.77
C TYR A 136 12.64 -6.34 4.18
N THR A 137 11.72 -7.29 4.31
CA THR A 137 11.14 -7.67 5.61
C THR A 137 12.17 -8.29 6.54
N VAL A 138 13.02 -9.19 6.03
CA VAL A 138 14.11 -9.79 6.81
C VAL A 138 15.07 -8.72 7.34
N ARG A 139 15.55 -7.82 6.50
CA ARG A 139 16.48 -6.76 6.90
C ARG A 139 15.85 -5.76 7.88
N ARG A 140 14.58 -5.46 7.73
CA ARG A 140 13.90 -4.43 8.53
C ARG A 140 13.45 -4.95 9.89
N PHE A 141 13.01 -6.20 9.98
CA PHE A 141 12.32 -6.73 11.15
C PHE A 141 13.09 -7.85 11.89
N ILE A 142 13.92 -8.61 11.21
CA ILE A 142 14.65 -9.74 11.83
C ILE A 142 15.99 -9.29 12.40
N GLN A 143 16.67 -8.29 11.85
CA GLN A 143 17.91 -7.74 12.42
C GLN A 143 17.73 -7.06 13.79
N LEU A 144 16.53 -6.87 14.27
CA LEU A 144 16.23 -6.33 15.60
C LEU A 144 16.18 -7.41 16.69
N ILE A 145 16.39 -8.69 16.35
CA ILE A 145 16.25 -9.84 17.25
C ILE A 145 17.62 -10.50 17.55
N LEU A 146 18.69 -10.05 16.91
CA LEU A 146 20.08 -10.49 17.15
C LEU A 146 20.91 -9.39 17.79
#